data_3fafef5f95cde331cbd879941c31e625
#
_entry.id   3fafef5f95cde331cbd879941c31e625
#
_cell.length_a   1.000
_cell.length_b   1.000
_cell.length_c   1.000
_cell.angle_alpha   90.00
_cell.angle_beta   90.00
_cell.angle_gamma   90.00
#
_symmetry.space_group_name_H-M   'P 1'
#
loop_
_entity.id
_entity.type
_entity.pdbx_description
1 polymer ?
#
loop_
_entity_poly.entity_id
_entity_poly.type
_entity_poly.pdbx_seq_one_letter_code
_entity_poly.pdbx_strand_id
1 'polypeptide(L)'
;MADLIPQKTESRQYFNDDLSFNWETMVFFSQCNINKNLSLNELLKLTSDIAVEDFARRGMSRETLAKNGIAILVSRDSFRIHKFPKENQRIVVRTWEEKSEALQFVRAVEIETLDGEKLVSGITAWLLVDLNNRRIL
;
A
#
# COMPACT_ATOMS: atom_id res chain seq x y z
N MET A 1 -11.23 36.77 12.03
CA MET A 1 -11.05 35.39 11.56
C MET A 1 -11.32 34.46 12.74
N ALA A 2 -12.22 33.53 12.56
CA ALA A 2 -12.50 32.57 13.61
C ALA A 2 -11.23 31.81 13.99
N ASP A 3 -11.12 31.44 15.25
CA ASP A 3 -9.99 30.68 15.72
C ASP A 3 -9.88 29.35 14.97
N LEU A 4 -8.78 29.21 14.24
CA LEU A 4 -8.50 27.96 13.53
C LEU A 4 -7.96 26.94 14.54
N ILE A 5 -8.78 25.97 14.88
CA ILE A 5 -8.36 24.87 15.75
C ILE A 5 -7.68 23.81 14.87
N PRO A 6 -6.38 23.56 15.10
CA PRO A 6 -5.70 22.51 14.36
C PRO A 6 -6.37 21.17 14.62
N GLN A 7 -6.76 20.49 13.54
CA GLN A 7 -7.25 19.12 13.65
C GLN A 7 -6.07 18.17 13.60
N LYS A 8 -5.97 17.28 14.56
CA LYS A 8 -5.00 16.20 14.51
C LYS A 8 -5.41 15.21 13.43
N THR A 9 -4.59 15.10 12.39
CA THR A 9 -4.66 14.00 11.46
C THR A 9 -3.63 12.97 11.90
N GLU A 10 -4.07 11.90 12.53
CA GLU A 10 -3.20 10.80 12.89
C GLU A 10 -3.18 9.76 11.76
N SER A 11 -1.97 9.45 11.30
CA SER A 11 -1.74 8.28 10.48
C SER A 11 -1.61 7.08 11.40
N ARG A 12 -2.45 6.07 11.20
CA ARG A 12 -2.48 4.89 12.07
C ARG A 12 -2.30 3.61 11.26
N GLN A 13 -1.38 2.76 11.72
CA GLN A 13 -1.11 1.45 11.12
C GLN A 13 -1.44 0.36 12.13
N TYR A 14 -2.16 -0.67 11.71
CA TYR A 14 -2.57 -1.76 12.59
C TYR A 14 -2.95 -3.01 11.80
N PHE A 15 -2.91 -4.16 12.49
CA PHE A 15 -3.46 -5.40 11.95
C PHE A 15 -4.88 -5.62 12.45
N ASN A 16 -5.76 -6.10 11.56
CA ASN A 16 -7.06 -6.62 11.95
C ASN A 16 -6.92 -8.06 12.50
N ASP A 17 -7.99 -8.59 13.09
CA ASP A 17 -8.01 -9.95 13.61
C ASP A 17 -7.76 -11.00 12.52
N ASP A 18 -8.14 -10.70 11.27
CA ASP A 18 -7.88 -11.55 10.10
C ASP A 18 -6.45 -11.42 9.55
N LEU A 19 -5.59 -10.67 10.25
CA LEU A 19 -4.20 -10.39 9.89
C LEU A 19 -4.02 -9.51 8.65
N SER A 20 -5.07 -8.88 8.15
CA SER A 20 -4.91 -7.82 7.15
C SER A 20 -4.24 -6.60 7.78
N PHE A 21 -3.35 -5.97 7.04
CA PHE A 21 -2.61 -4.79 7.47
C PHE A 21 -3.31 -3.53 6.97
N ASN A 22 -3.53 -2.58 7.85
CA ASN A 22 -4.31 -1.38 7.58
C ASN A 22 -3.50 -0.13 7.87
N TRP A 23 -3.69 0.87 7.03
CA TRP A 23 -3.12 2.19 7.21
C TRP A 23 -4.22 3.23 7.04
N GLU A 24 -4.62 3.86 8.16
CA GLU A 24 -5.51 5.01 8.13
C GLU A 24 -4.68 6.26 7.86
N THR A 25 -4.98 6.94 6.79
CA THR A 25 -4.26 8.13 6.36
C THR A 25 -5.20 9.07 5.61
N MET A 26 -4.63 10.07 4.98
CA MET A 26 -5.35 11.07 4.21
C MET A 26 -4.68 11.23 2.85
N VAL A 27 -5.46 11.59 1.86
CA VAL A 27 -4.92 11.98 0.55
C VAL A 27 -4.42 13.42 0.65
N PHE A 28 -3.13 13.62 0.45
CA PHE A 28 -2.49 14.92 0.57
C PHE A 28 -2.51 15.68 -0.75
N PHE A 29 -2.49 17.00 -0.67
CA PHE A 29 -2.43 17.90 -1.82
C PHE A 29 -1.38 17.49 -2.84
N SER A 30 -0.15 17.18 -2.40
CA SER A 30 0.96 16.82 -3.28
C SER A 30 0.77 15.51 -4.04
N GLN A 31 -0.17 14.68 -3.62
CA GLN A 31 -0.46 13.39 -4.24
C GLN A 31 -1.52 13.48 -5.34
N CYS A 32 -2.08 14.67 -5.55
CA CYS A 32 -3.23 14.86 -6.43
C CYS A 32 -2.88 15.52 -7.74
N ASN A 33 -3.66 15.19 -8.76
CA ASN A 33 -3.61 15.87 -10.07
C ASN A 33 -4.45 17.15 -10.05
N ILE A 34 -4.54 17.82 -11.20
CA ILE A 34 -5.27 19.08 -11.34
C ILE A 34 -6.76 18.94 -11.02
N ASN A 35 -7.32 17.74 -11.14
CA ASN A 35 -8.73 17.45 -10.83
C ASN A 35 -8.93 17.13 -9.34
N LYS A 36 -7.90 17.30 -8.51
CA LYS A 36 -7.90 17.00 -7.07
C LYS A 36 -8.14 15.54 -6.75
N ASN A 37 -7.79 14.66 -7.67
CA ASN A 37 -7.84 13.21 -7.48
C ASN A 37 -6.44 12.68 -7.24
N LEU A 38 -6.35 11.63 -6.42
CA LEU A 38 -5.09 10.89 -6.23
C LEU A 38 -4.55 10.46 -7.61
N SER A 39 -3.32 10.86 -7.92
CA SER A 39 -2.71 10.50 -9.20
C SER A 39 -2.35 9.01 -9.24
N LEU A 40 -2.27 8.45 -10.44
CA LEU A 40 -1.99 7.02 -10.61
C LEU A 40 -0.62 6.63 -10.05
N ASN A 41 0.41 7.43 -10.30
CA ASN A 41 1.73 7.12 -9.76
C ASN A 41 1.79 7.21 -8.23
N GLU A 42 1.02 8.10 -7.61
CA GLU A 42 0.91 8.16 -6.15
C GLU A 42 0.12 6.97 -5.59
N LEU A 43 -0.90 6.50 -6.32
CA LEU A 43 -1.60 5.26 -6.00
C LEU A 43 -0.62 4.07 -5.98
N LEU A 44 0.22 3.95 -6.99
CA LEU A 44 1.22 2.88 -7.08
C LEU A 44 2.23 2.95 -5.93
N LYS A 45 2.68 4.15 -5.58
CA LYS A 45 3.58 4.36 -4.43
C LYS A 45 2.92 3.93 -3.12
N LEU A 46 1.70 4.38 -2.90
CA LEU A 46 0.95 4.09 -1.67
C LEU A 46 0.73 2.60 -1.48
N THR A 47 0.33 1.90 -2.52
CA THR A 47 0.10 0.45 -2.47
C THR A 47 1.40 -0.34 -2.31
N SER A 48 2.49 0.14 -2.90
CA SER A 48 3.81 -0.45 -2.69
C SER A 48 4.32 -0.23 -1.27
N ASP A 49 4.16 0.97 -0.75
CA ASP A 49 4.60 1.32 0.61
C ASP A 49 3.92 0.46 1.67
N ILE A 50 2.60 0.27 1.56
CA ILE A 50 1.88 -0.55 2.53
C ILE A 50 2.28 -2.03 2.44
N ALA A 51 2.53 -2.54 1.24
CA ALA A 51 2.98 -3.91 1.07
C ALA A 51 4.37 -4.14 1.68
N VAL A 52 5.30 -3.23 1.41
CA VAL A 52 6.67 -3.29 1.96
C VAL A 52 6.65 -3.22 3.49
N GLU A 53 5.80 -2.35 4.05
CA GLU A 53 5.65 -2.23 5.50
C GLU A 53 5.08 -3.52 6.11
N ASP A 54 4.08 -4.13 5.48
CA ASP A 54 3.52 -5.40 5.95
C ASP A 54 4.58 -6.51 5.90
N PHE A 55 5.35 -6.62 4.82
CA PHE A 55 6.45 -7.56 4.73
C PHE A 55 7.47 -7.33 5.85
N ALA A 56 7.81 -6.08 6.11
CA ALA A 56 8.78 -5.72 7.16
C ALA A 56 8.30 -6.17 8.55
N ARG A 57 7.03 -5.97 8.86
CA ARG A 57 6.44 -6.37 10.14
C ARG A 57 6.34 -7.88 10.30
N ARG A 58 6.44 -8.63 9.21
CA ARG A 58 6.45 -10.10 9.21
C ARG A 58 7.86 -10.68 9.13
N GLY A 59 8.89 -9.86 9.35
CA GLY A 59 10.29 -10.30 9.35
C GLY A 59 10.98 -10.26 8.00
N MET A 60 10.34 -9.70 6.98
CA MET A 60 10.90 -9.57 5.64
C MET A 60 11.16 -8.10 5.28
N SER A 61 11.87 -7.39 6.16
CA SER A 61 12.29 -6.02 5.86
C SER A 61 13.32 -6.01 4.72
N ARG A 62 13.38 -4.90 3.99
CA ARG A 62 14.38 -4.74 2.92
C ARG A 62 15.79 -4.94 3.43
N GLU A 63 16.06 -4.45 4.64
CA GLU A 63 17.37 -4.62 5.28
C GLU A 63 17.69 -6.10 5.57
N THR A 64 16.74 -6.82 6.14
CA THR A 64 16.90 -8.25 6.44
C THR A 64 17.11 -9.06 5.16
N LEU A 65 16.31 -8.78 4.13
CA LEU A 65 16.45 -9.45 2.84
C LEU A 65 17.82 -9.16 2.21
N ALA A 66 18.25 -7.90 2.23
CA ALA A 66 19.53 -7.49 1.65
C ALA A 66 20.72 -8.19 2.34
N LYS A 67 20.66 -8.38 3.66
CA LYS A 67 21.68 -9.14 4.40
C LYS A 67 21.81 -10.59 3.92
N ASN A 68 20.72 -11.14 3.38
CA ASN A 68 20.70 -12.49 2.82
C ASN A 68 20.88 -12.49 1.30
N GLY A 69 21.25 -11.37 0.70
CA GLY A 69 21.45 -11.25 -0.73
C GLY A 69 20.17 -11.29 -1.57
N ILE A 70 19.06 -10.90 -0.96
CA ILE A 70 17.71 -10.99 -1.58
C ILE A 70 17.09 -9.60 -1.69
N ALA A 71 16.39 -9.35 -2.79
CA ALA A 71 15.50 -8.20 -2.94
C ALA A 71 14.09 -8.66 -3.24
N ILE A 72 13.12 -7.86 -2.83
CA ILE A 72 11.72 -8.06 -3.19
C ILE A 72 11.32 -6.97 -4.19
N LEU A 73 10.70 -7.38 -5.28
CA LEU A 73 10.32 -6.48 -6.36
C LEU A 73 8.86 -6.72 -6.75
N VAL A 74 8.15 -5.64 -7.02
CA VAL A 74 6.82 -5.74 -7.62
C VAL A 74 6.96 -6.10 -9.09
N SER A 75 6.24 -7.13 -9.53
CA SER A 75 6.28 -7.60 -10.92
C SER A 75 5.03 -7.21 -11.70
N ARG A 76 3.91 -7.05 -11.02
CA ARG A 76 2.63 -6.75 -11.66
C ARG A 76 1.71 -6.05 -10.68
N ASP A 77 1.04 -5.01 -11.17
CA ASP A 77 -0.04 -4.33 -10.48
C ASP A 77 -1.27 -4.30 -11.38
N SER A 78 -2.44 -4.59 -10.80
CA SER A 78 -3.72 -4.50 -11.48
C SER A 78 -4.72 -3.86 -10.54
N PHE A 79 -5.29 -2.73 -10.93
CA PHE A 79 -6.21 -1.97 -10.09
C PHE A 79 -7.54 -1.72 -10.80
N ARG A 80 -8.61 -1.75 -10.01
CA ARG A 80 -9.91 -1.22 -10.41
C ARG A 80 -10.20 0.01 -9.55
N ILE A 81 -10.38 1.15 -10.22
CA ILE A 81 -10.72 2.40 -9.56
C ILE A 81 -12.22 2.59 -9.69
N HIS A 82 -12.94 2.43 -8.57
CA HIS A 82 -14.39 2.62 -8.51
C HIS A 82 -14.71 4.11 -8.42
N LYS A 83 -13.96 4.81 -7.57
CA LYS A 83 -13.94 6.26 -7.43
C LYS A 83 -12.52 6.67 -7.08
N PHE A 84 -12.03 7.74 -7.68
CA PHE A 84 -10.73 8.26 -7.30
C PHE A 84 -10.77 8.80 -5.86
N PRO A 85 -9.81 8.39 -5.00
CA PRO A 85 -9.61 9.09 -3.74
C PRO A 85 -9.30 10.57 -4.02
N LYS A 86 -9.89 11.45 -3.21
CA LYS A 86 -9.84 12.90 -3.44
C LYS A 86 -8.95 13.58 -2.43
N GLU A 87 -8.45 14.75 -2.81
CA GLU A 87 -7.68 15.62 -1.93
C GLU A 87 -8.40 15.83 -0.59
N ASN A 88 -7.64 15.71 0.49
CA ASN A 88 -8.10 15.84 1.87
C ASN A 88 -9.07 14.75 2.35
N GLN A 89 -9.33 13.74 1.53
CA GLN A 89 -10.17 12.63 1.94
C GLN A 89 -9.40 11.71 2.88
N ARG A 90 -10.03 11.32 3.98
CA ARG A 90 -9.50 10.30 4.88
C ARG A 90 -9.81 8.93 4.31
N ILE A 91 -8.80 8.08 4.30
CA ILE A 91 -8.89 6.75 3.68
C ILE A 91 -8.26 5.68 4.58
N VAL A 92 -8.68 4.45 4.35
CA VAL A 92 -8.01 3.26 4.89
C VAL A 92 -7.44 2.49 3.73
N VAL A 93 -6.14 2.28 3.73
CA VAL A 93 -5.46 1.41 2.78
C VAL A 93 -5.24 0.08 3.48
N ARG A 94 -5.77 -0.99 2.90
CA ARG A 94 -5.70 -2.34 3.48
C ARG A 94 -5.01 -3.29 2.50
N THR A 95 -4.17 -4.16 3.03
CA THR A 95 -3.51 -5.20 2.23
C THR A 95 -3.47 -6.52 3.00
N TRP A 96 -3.51 -7.60 2.25
CA TRP A 96 -3.35 -8.94 2.79
C TRP A 96 -2.78 -9.86 1.72
N GLU A 97 -2.17 -10.96 2.16
CA GLU A 97 -1.70 -11.99 1.25
C GLU A 97 -2.88 -12.83 0.78
N GLU A 98 -3.07 -12.90 -0.54
CA GLU A 98 -4.14 -13.71 -1.14
C GLU A 98 -3.69 -15.15 -1.32
N LYS A 99 -2.65 -15.32 -2.11
CA LYS A 99 -2.18 -16.63 -2.49
C LYS A 99 -0.73 -16.54 -2.92
N SER A 100 0.10 -17.38 -2.35
CA SER A 100 1.48 -17.51 -2.80
C SER A 100 1.56 -18.67 -3.76
N GLU A 101 2.03 -18.41 -4.98
CA GLU A 101 2.29 -19.42 -5.98
C GLU A 101 3.80 -19.51 -6.21
N ALA A 102 4.38 -20.67 -5.98
CA ALA A 102 5.79 -20.96 -6.23
C ALA A 102 6.74 -19.83 -5.76
N LEU A 103 7.08 -18.90 -6.65
CA LEU A 103 8.04 -17.83 -6.41
C LEU A 103 7.39 -16.44 -6.41
N GLN A 104 6.06 -16.40 -6.39
CA GLN A 104 5.28 -15.16 -6.40
C GLN A 104 4.47 -14.99 -5.13
N PHE A 105 4.56 -13.81 -4.54
CA PHE A 105 3.65 -13.40 -3.47
C PHE A 105 2.55 -12.56 -4.09
N VAL A 106 1.31 -13.03 -4.01
CA VAL A 106 0.15 -12.31 -4.53
C VAL A 106 -0.54 -11.63 -3.36
N ARG A 107 -0.71 -10.33 -3.45
CA ARG A 107 -1.34 -9.51 -2.41
C ARG A 107 -2.54 -8.79 -2.97
N ALA A 108 -3.60 -8.76 -2.17
CA ALA A 108 -4.72 -7.87 -2.43
C ALA A 108 -4.47 -6.52 -1.76
N VAL A 109 -5.00 -5.48 -2.36
CA VAL A 109 -5.02 -4.15 -1.75
C VAL A 109 -6.38 -3.52 -1.98
N GLU A 110 -6.88 -2.82 -0.97
CA GLU A 110 -8.12 -2.06 -1.05
C GLU A 110 -7.92 -0.69 -0.43
N ILE A 111 -8.54 0.31 -1.04
CA ILE A 111 -8.64 1.64 -0.45
C ILE A 111 -10.12 1.93 -0.23
N GLU A 112 -10.46 2.28 0.99
CA GLU A 112 -11.83 2.55 1.42
C GLU A 112 -11.90 3.90 2.12
N THR A 113 -13.11 4.49 2.15
CA THR A 113 -13.41 5.59 3.06
C THR A 113 -13.49 5.06 4.50
N LEU A 114 -13.49 5.94 5.49
CA LEU A 114 -13.60 5.52 6.89
C LEU A 114 -14.91 4.82 7.20
N ASP A 115 -15.96 5.11 6.44
CA ASP A 115 -17.28 4.46 6.57
C ASP A 115 -17.44 3.23 5.66
N GLY A 116 -16.37 2.77 5.03
CA GLY A 116 -16.33 1.49 4.35
C GLY A 116 -16.70 1.51 2.86
N GLU A 117 -16.85 2.68 2.24
CA GLU A 117 -17.05 2.76 0.80
C GLU A 117 -15.76 2.39 0.06
N LYS A 118 -15.82 1.39 -0.82
CA LYS A 118 -14.68 0.93 -1.59
C LYS A 118 -14.37 1.91 -2.72
N LEU A 119 -13.17 2.46 -2.71
CA LEU A 119 -12.70 3.40 -3.73
C LEU A 119 -11.83 2.71 -4.78
N VAL A 120 -10.90 1.87 -4.34
CA VAL A 120 -9.96 1.15 -5.21
C VAL A 120 -9.81 -0.27 -4.70
N SER A 121 -9.73 -1.22 -5.63
CA SER A 121 -9.34 -2.59 -5.31
C SER A 121 -8.28 -3.05 -6.30
N GLY A 122 -7.34 -3.85 -5.84
CA GLY A 122 -6.26 -4.29 -6.69
C GLY A 122 -5.57 -5.55 -6.22
N ILE A 123 -4.81 -6.10 -7.13
CA ILE A 123 -3.94 -7.26 -6.91
C ILE A 123 -2.54 -6.86 -7.31
N THR A 124 -1.57 -7.16 -6.46
CA THR A 124 -0.15 -6.92 -6.72
C THR A 124 0.60 -8.24 -6.61
N ALA A 125 1.54 -8.46 -7.49
CA ALA A 125 2.39 -9.65 -7.48
C ALA A 125 3.83 -9.24 -7.24
N TRP A 126 4.49 -9.95 -6.32
CA TRP A 126 5.84 -9.66 -5.87
C TRP A 126 6.75 -10.86 -6.06
N LEU A 127 8.01 -10.59 -6.38
CA LEU A 127 9.04 -11.60 -6.62
C LEU A 127 10.21 -11.40 -5.69
N LEU A 128 10.81 -12.50 -5.27
CA LEU A 128 12.12 -12.49 -4.63
C LEU A 128 13.20 -12.69 -5.69
N VAL A 129 14.25 -11.90 -5.60
CA VAL A 129 15.37 -11.90 -6.55
C VAL A 129 16.67 -12.10 -5.80
N ASP A 130 17.50 -13.00 -6.33
CA ASP A 130 18.88 -13.17 -5.85
C ASP A 130 19.73 -12.03 -6.41
N LEU A 131 20.24 -11.19 -5.52
CA LEU A 131 21.04 -10.02 -5.89
C LEU A 131 22.39 -10.40 -6.50
N ASN A 132 22.96 -11.52 -6.11
CA ASN A 132 24.27 -11.95 -6.58
C ASN A 132 24.20 -12.48 -8.02
N ASN A 133 23.19 -13.31 -8.31
CA ASN A 133 23.01 -13.93 -9.60
C ASN A 133 22.03 -13.17 -10.50
N ARG A 134 21.34 -12.16 -9.96
CA ARG A 134 20.31 -11.38 -10.65
C ARG A 134 19.22 -12.26 -11.26
N ARG A 135 18.79 -13.26 -10.51
CA ARG A 135 17.78 -14.24 -10.94
C ARG A 135 16.61 -14.23 -9.95
N ILE A 136 15.44 -14.56 -10.49
CA ILE A 136 14.26 -14.82 -9.67
C ILE A 136 14.50 -16.12 -8.92
N LEU A 137 14.22 -16.08 -7.63
CA LEU A 137 14.34 -17.26 -6.77
C LEU A 137 13.24 -18.28 -7.02
#